data_b040c4a1f8b755b8768feaa6dd2c4a97
#
_entry.id   b040c4a1f8b755b8768feaa6dd2c4a97
#
_cell.length_a   1.000
_cell.length_b   1.000
_cell.length_c   1.000
_cell.angle_alpha   90.00
_cell.angle_beta   90.00
_cell.angle_gamma   90.00
#
_symmetry.space_group_name_H-M   'P 1'
#
loop_
_entity.id
_entity.type
_entity.pdbx_description
1 polymer ?
#
loop_
_entity_poly.entity_id
_entity_poly.type
_entity_poly.pdbx_seq_one_letter_code
_entity_poly.pdbx_strand_id
1 'polypeptide(L)'
;EILTKLFITFDDGLKSQHEIGAKILNSKRITACFFIHTAPLNNDFDVHQILRIFRNSSIFNSVEDFNKIFLEYLFKNIDEKKHAEINLLFDDSSYLSQFTFYSLNDRKLRYIRDFHLSHNEYKDLSLDFIRNNNADVDSLIKETYMNEESILNLHKKGHHIGLHSHSHASNLKSLSEDEQKEEIQKNIDILYSITEEKPITMSYPSNSYNETTIKILKNKGIKFAFRADNLIEHSPFELPRIDARMLLDGIN
;
A
#
# COMPACT_ATOMS: atom_id res chain seq x y z
N GLU A 1 -8.54 36.80 -1.07
CA GLU A 1 -8.37 35.63 -0.18
C GLU A 1 -8.02 34.44 -1.05
N ILE A 2 -6.79 33.91 -0.90
CA ILE A 2 -6.40 32.62 -1.50
C ILE A 2 -7.09 31.56 -0.64
N LEU A 3 -8.21 31.02 -1.12
CA LEU A 3 -8.85 29.85 -0.52
C LEU A 3 -7.92 28.65 -0.69
N THR A 4 -7.12 28.36 0.31
CA THR A 4 -6.32 27.14 0.36
C THR A 4 -7.28 25.97 0.52
N LYS A 5 -7.54 25.22 -0.57
CA LYS A 5 -8.36 24.02 -0.51
C LYS A 5 -7.48 22.85 -0.05
N LEU A 6 -7.78 22.29 1.10
CA LEU A 6 -7.19 21.04 1.55
C LEU A 6 -7.88 19.87 0.84
N PHE A 7 -7.09 18.96 0.27
CA PHE A 7 -7.59 17.78 -0.40
C PHE A 7 -7.13 16.53 0.37
N ILE A 8 -8.09 15.76 0.87
CA ILE A 8 -7.81 14.54 1.63
C ILE A 8 -7.72 13.37 0.66
N THR A 9 -6.68 12.56 0.80
CA THR A 9 -6.45 11.38 -0.05
C THR A 9 -6.18 10.14 0.80
N PHE A 10 -6.57 8.99 0.27
CA PHE A 10 -6.29 7.67 0.83
C PHE A 10 -5.73 6.79 -0.28
N ASP A 11 -4.68 6.03 0.00
CA ASP A 11 -4.07 5.07 -0.91
C ASP A 11 -4.44 3.63 -0.51
N ASP A 12 -4.18 2.65 -1.38
CA ASP A 12 -4.26 1.20 -1.18
C ASP A 12 -5.67 0.56 -1.20
N GLY A 13 -6.75 1.32 -1.10
CA GLY A 13 -8.10 0.72 -1.11
C GLY A 13 -8.40 -0.16 0.11
N LEU A 14 -7.91 0.25 1.30
CA LEU A 14 -8.10 -0.52 2.53
C LEU A 14 -9.54 -0.41 3.05
N LYS A 15 -10.10 -1.53 3.52
CA LYS A 15 -11.47 -1.61 4.06
C LYS A 15 -11.74 -0.60 5.17
N SER A 16 -10.78 -0.37 6.07
CA SER A 16 -10.88 0.61 7.14
C SER A 16 -11.08 2.05 6.64
N GLN A 17 -10.58 2.38 5.46
CA GLN A 17 -10.78 3.70 4.84
C GLN A 17 -12.25 3.92 4.48
N HIS A 18 -12.95 2.87 4.00
CA HIS A 18 -14.40 2.92 3.75
C HIS A 18 -15.20 2.86 5.05
N GLU A 19 -14.92 1.89 5.94
CA GLU A 19 -15.74 1.61 7.12
C GLU A 19 -15.60 2.67 8.23
N ILE A 20 -14.44 3.31 8.33
CA ILE A 20 -14.13 4.32 9.35
C ILE A 20 -13.93 5.69 8.70
N GLY A 21 -12.95 5.81 7.81
CA GLY A 21 -12.55 7.07 7.22
C GLY A 21 -13.69 7.77 6.48
N ALA A 22 -14.34 7.07 5.56
CA ALA A 22 -15.44 7.65 4.79
C ALA A 22 -16.66 7.99 5.66
N LYS A 23 -16.95 7.22 6.71
CA LYS A 23 -18.04 7.55 7.63
C LYS A 23 -17.79 8.88 8.35
N ILE A 24 -16.56 9.11 8.82
CA ILE A 24 -16.16 10.37 9.45
C ILE A 24 -16.27 11.52 8.47
N LEU A 25 -15.72 11.37 7.26
CA LEU A 25 -15.77 12.39 6.22
C LEU A 25 -17.21 12.76 5.84
N ASN A 26 -18.06 11.76 5.63
CA ASN A 26 -19.49 11.95 5.30
C ASN A 26 -20.23 12.69 6.40
N SER A 27 -19.97 12.39 7.69
CA SER A 27 -20.58 13.12 8.81
C SER A 27 -20.20 14.60 8.83
N LYS A 28 -19.04 14.95 8.27
CA LYS A 28 -18.52 16.32 8.15
C LYS A 28 -18.80 16.95 6.79
N ARG A 29 -19.45 16.24 5.86
CA ARG A 29 -19.71 16.69 4.48
C ARG A 29 -18.41 17.01 3.72
N ILE A 30 -17.37 16.24 3.97
CA ILE A 30 -16.07 16.36 3.32
C ILE A 30 -15.95 15.24 2.28
N THR A 31 -15.59 15.59 1.05
CA THR A 31 -15.21 14.61 0.01
C THR A 31 -13.70 14.38 0.03
N ALA A 32 -13.29 13.20 -0.38
CA ALA A 32 -11.89 12.79 -0.47
C ALA A 32 -11.64 12.04 -1.78
N CYS A 33 -10.38 11.80 -2.11
CA CYS A 33 -9.97 10.90 -3.18
C CYS A 33 -9.46 9.59 -2.59
N PHE A 34 -9.94 8.47 -3.11
CA PHE A 34 -9.49 7.13 -2.78
C PHE A 34 -8.76 6.55 -3.98
N PHE A 35 -7.45 6.36 -3.85
CA PHE A 35 -6.61 5.75 -4.86
C PHE A 35 -6.54 4.24 -4.61
N ILE A 36 -7.07 3.47 -5.55
CA ILE A 36 -7.35 2.06 -5.35
C ILE A 36 -6.56 1.22 -6.35
N HIS A 37 -5.73 0.32 -5.83
CA HIS A 37 -5.17 -0.76 -6.64
C HIS A 37 -6.16 -1.92 -6.73
N THR A 38 -6.26 -2.55 -7.89
CA THR A 38 -7.40 -3.43 -8.19
C THR A 38 -7.08 -4.92 -8.19
N ALA A 39 -5.82 -5.31 -8.01
CA ALA A 39 -5.45 -6.73 -7.93
C ALA A 39 -6.18 -7.49 -6.81
N PRO A 40 -6.45 -6.90 -5.60
CA PRO A 40 -7.16 -7.61 -4.54
C PRO A 40 -8.59 -8.03 -4.91
N LEU A 41 -9.24 -7.33 -5.83
CA LEU A 41 -10.57 -7.71 -6.34
C LEU A 41 -10.53 -9.04 -7.12
N ASN A 42 -9.35 -9.44 -7.60
CA ASN A 42 -9.09 -10.69 -8.31
C ASN A 42 -8.25 -11.68 -7.46
N ASN A 43 -8.27 -11.53 -6.13
CA ASN A 43 -7.50 -12.35 -5.18
C ASN A 43 -5.97 -12.31 -5.37
N ASP A 44 -5.45 -11.28 -6.05
CA ASP A 44 -4.02 -10.97 -6.05
C ASP A 44 -3.75 -9.77 -5.16
N PHE A 45 -2.98 -9.95 -4.09
CA PHE A 45 -2.87 -9.01 -2.99
C PHE A 45 -1.43 -8.83 -2.51
N ASP A 46 -1.17 -7.69 -1.91
CA ASP A 46 0.08 -7.45 -1.19
C ASP A 46 0.02 -8.12 0.19
N VAL A 47 0.88 -9.12 0.39
CA VAL A 47 0.98 -9.86 1.65
C VAL A 47 1.33 -8.98 2.85
N HIS A 48 2.00 -7.85 2.64
CA HIS A 48 2.32 -6.92 3.73
C HIS A 48 1.07 -6.34 4.37
N GLN A 49 0.07 -6.00 3.58
CA GLN A 49 -1.20 -5.48 4.11
C GLN A 49 -1.95 -6.56 4.89
N ILE A 50 -1.91 -7.81 4.40
CA ILE A 50 -2.50 -8.95 5.12
C ILE A 50 -1.79 -9.18 6.46
N LEU A 51 -0.45 -9.18 6.47
CA LEU A 51 0.32 -9.30 7.70
C LEU A 51 0.06 -8.16 8.69
N ARG A 52 -0.24 -6.93 8.21
CA ARG A 52 -0.61 -5.79 9.08
C ARG A 52 -1.91 -6.03 9.82
N ILE A 53 -2.89 -6.67 9.20
CA ILE A 53 -4.13 -7.07 9.87
C ILE A 53 -3.85 -8.25 10.80
N PHE A 54 -3.19 -9.29 10.29
CA PHE A 54 -2.92 -10.52 11.02
C PHE A 54 -2.14 -10.30 12.33
N ARG A 55 -1.10 -9.47 12.32
CA ARG A 55 -0.30 -9.16 13.53
C ARG A 55 -1.07 -8.46 14.65
N ASN A 56 -2.22 -7.84 14.33
CA ASN A 56 -3.09 -7.19 15.29
C ASN A 56 -4.27 -8.09 15.73
N SER A 57 -4.29 -9.35 15.29
CA SER A 57 -5.28 -10.34 15.73
C SER A 57 -5.01 -10.75 17.19
N SER A 58 -6.02 -11.36 17.81
CA SER A 58 -5.93 -11.88 19.20
C SER A 58 -4.97 -13.09 19.35
N ILE A 59 -4.37 -13.55 18.27
CA ILE A 59 -3.37 -14.64 18.27
C ILE A 59 -2.08 -14.18 18.96
N PHE A 60 -1.73 -12.90 18.84
CA PHE A 60 -0.50 -12.32 19.35
C PHE A 60 -0.81 -11.36 20.51
N ASN A 61 0.04 -11.38 21.53
CA ASN A 61 -0.10 -10.47 22.69
C ASN A 61 0.29 -9.02 22.34
N SER A 62 1.12 -8.84 21.33
CA SER A 62 1.57 -7.54 20.83
C SER A 62 2.16 -7.66 19.42
N VAL A 63 2.38 -6.51 18.76
CA VAL A 63 3.11 -6.45 17.49
C VAL A 63 4.54 -7.00 17.64
N GLU A 64 5.19 -6.77 18.79
CA GLU A 64 6.53 -7.30 19.03
C GLU A 64 6.54 -8.83 19.24
N ASP A 65 5.51 -9.36 19.86
CA ASP A 65 5.30 -10.81 19.98
C ASP A 65 5.15 -11.44 18.59
N PHE A 66 4.33 -10.86 17.73
CA PHE A 66 4.24 -11.26 16.32
C PHE A 66 5.60 -11.21 15.63
N ASN A 67 6.33 -10.08 15.74
CA ASN A 67 7.62 -9.89 15.08
C ASN A 67 8.61 -10.97 15.48
N LYS A 68 8.67 -11.29 16.78
CA LYS A 68 9.53 -12.35 17.30
C LYS A 68 9.17 -13.72 16.74
N ILE A 69 7.90 -14.10 16.84
CA ILE A 69 7.41 -15.42 16.40
C ILE A 69 7.57 -15.58 14.88
N PHE A 70 7.28 -14.53 14.11
CA PHE A 70 7.43 -14.56 12.66
C PHE A 70 8.91 -14.62 12.25
N LEU A 71 9.80 -13.92 12.96
CA LEU A 71 11.25 -14.00 12.72
C LEU A 71 11.78 -15.41 12.99
N GLU A 72 11.39 -16.03 14.09
CA GLU A 72 11.73 -17.43 14.42
C GLU A 72 11.23 -18.39 13.34
N TYR A 73 10.00 -18.18 12.84
CA TYR A 73 9.43 -18.96 11.76
C TYR A 73 10.23 -18.81 10.46
N LEU A 74 10.60 -17.59 10.07
CA LEU A 74 11.41 -17.35 8.87
C LEU A 74 12.76 -18.07 8.97
N PHE A 75 13.48 -17.92 10.09
CA PHE A 75 14.77 -18.57 10.30
C PHE A 75 14.70 -20.10 10.27
N LYS A 76 13.58 -20.68 10.67
CA LYS A 76 13.35 -22.14 10.59
C LYS A 76 13.08 -22.61 9.16
N ASN A 77 12.56 -21.75 8.28
CA ASN A 77 12.05 -22.14 6.96
C ASN A 77 12.88 -21.59 5.78
N ILE A 78 13.90 -20.77 6.03
CA ILE A 78 14.92 -20.40 5.04
C ILE A 78 16.11 -21.36 5.11
N ASP A 79 16.91 -21.42 4.03
CA ASP A 79 18.08 -22.27 4.02
C ASP A 79 19.18 -21.78 5.00
N GLU A 80 20.01 -22.71 5.50
CA GLU A 80 21.05 -22.43 6.50
C GLU A 80 22.07 -21.38 6.02
N LYS A 81 22.35 -21.32 4.71
CA LYS A 81 23.28 -20.35 4.14
C LYS A 81 22.72 -18.93 4.23
N LYS A 82 21.44 -18.73 3.81
CA LYS A 82 20.75 -17.45 3.98
C LYS A 82 20.68 -17.06 5.46
N HIS A 83 20.37 -18.00 6.35
CA HIS A 83 20.34 -17.74 7.79
C HIS A 83 21.69 -17.24 8.32
N ALA A 84 22.80 -17.91 7.96
CA ALA A 84 24.15 -17.51 8.37
C ALA A 84 24.52 -16.12 7.81
N GLU A 85 24.19 -15.85 6.53
CA GLU A 85 24.44 -14.58 5.87
C GLU A 85 23.68 -13.41 6.53
N ILE A 86 22.40 -13.59 6.85
CA ILE A 86 21.58 -12.61 7.55
C ILE A 86 22.21 -12.25 8.90
N ASN A 87 22.62 -13.25 9.69
CA ASN A 87 23.24 -13.01 11.01
C ASN A 87 24.61 -12.34 10.91
N LEU A 88 25.34 -12.57 9.81
CA LEU A 88 26.64 -11.94 9.58
C LEU A 88 26.50 -10.48 9.10
N LEU A 89 25.56 -10.20 8.23
CA LEU A 89 25.45 -8.92 7.52
C LEU A 89 24.46 -7.94 8.16
N PHE A 90 23.52 -8.42 8.97
CA PHE A 90 22.59 -7.52 9.64
C PHE A 90 23.29 -6.73 10.73
N ASP A 91 23.39 -5.42 10.54
CA ASP A 91 23.89 -4.48 11.52
C ASP A 91 22.72 -3.70 12.13
N ASP A 92 22.47 -3.92 13.42
CA ASP A 92 21.41 -3.28 14.18
C ASP A 92 21.65 -1.79 14.43
N SER A 93 22.88 -1.32 14.27
CA SER A 93 23.23 0.09 14.41
C SER A 93 22.98 0.92 13.14
N SER A 94 22.80 0.27 11.98
CA SER A 94 22.70 0.93 10.68
C SER A 94 21.34 0.83 10.02
N TYR A 95 20.85 -0.38 9.75
CA TYR A 95 19.63 -0.56 8.96
C TYR A 95 18.37 -0.05 9.66
N LEU A 96 17.77 1.02 9.13
CA LEU A 96 16.56 1.69 9.66
C LEU A 96 16.69 2.15 11.13
N SER A 97 17.92 2.30 11.67
CA SER A 97 18.16 2.69 13.07
C SER A 97 17.69 4.11 13.39
N GLN A 98 17.59 4.99 12.40
CA GLN A 98 17.04 6.34 12.51
C GLN A 98 15.53 6.36 12.85
N PHE A 99 14.81 5.26 12.61
CA PHE A 99 13.40 5.14 12.91
C PHE A 99 13.18 4.45 14.25
N THR A 100 13.16 5.22 15.31
CA THR A 100 13.08 4.73 16.71
C THR A 100 11.80 3.97 17.04
N PHE A 101 10.76 4.08 16.21
CA PHE A 101 9.51 3.35 16.36
C PHE A 101 9.55 1.92 15.81
N TYR A 102 10.61 1.53 15.07
CA TYR A 102 10.83 0.14 14.69
C TYR A 102 11.64 -0.58 15.77
N SER A 103 11.09 -1.70 16.27
CA SER A 103 11.86 -2.60 17.13
C SER A 103 13.00 -3.28 16.36
N LEU A 104 13.93 -3.88 17.08
CA LEU A 104 15.03 -4.64 16.47
C LEU A 104 14.47 -5.80 15.59
N ASN A 105 13.47 -6.53 16.09
CA ASN A 105 12.85 -7.63 15.35
C ASN A 105 12.12 -7.13 14.09
N ASP A 106 11.39 -5.99 14.15
CA ASP A 106 10.77 -5.39 12.98
C ASP A 106 11.81 -5.00 11.92
N ARG A 107 12.92 -4.37 12.34
CA ARG A 107 14.03 -4.02 11.42
C ARG A 107 14.65 -5.24 10.79
N LYS A 108 14.87 -6.31 11.57
CA LYS A 108 15.42 -7.57 11.05
C LYS A 108 14.48 -8.28 10.08
N LEU A 109 13.17 -8.30 10.35
CA LEU A 109 12.16 -8.80 9.40
C LEU A 109 12.17 -8.04 8.08
N ARG A 110 12.25 -6.70 8.13
CA ARG A 110 12.35 -5.86 6.93
C ARG A 110 13.64 -6.12 6.17
N TYR A 111 14.76 -6.27 6.86
CA TYR A 111 16.05 -6.58 6.25
C TYR A 111 16.02 -7.92 5.50
N ILE A 112 15.45 -8.96 6.10
CA ILE A 112 15.26 -10.26 5.46
C ILE A 112 14.41 -10.13 4.20
N ARG A 113 13.28 -9.44 4.29
CA ARG A 113 12.39 -9.19 3.16
C ARG A 113 13.08 -8.44 2.02
N ASP A 114 13.81 -7.38 2.36
CA ASP A 114 14.30 -6.42 1.36
C ASP A 114 15.59 -6.91 0.65
N PHE A 115 16.37 -7.80 1.29
CA PHE A 115 17.70 -8.18 0.79
C PHE A 115 17.92 -9.69 0.61
N HIS A 116 17.14 -10.54 1.27
CA HIS A 116 17.44 -11.99 1.32
C HIS A 116 16.33 -12.89 0.74
N LEU A 117 15.13 -12.37 0.57
CA LEU A 117 14.01 -13.11 -0.01
C LEU A 117 13.53 -12.44 -1.29
N SER A 118 13.21 -13.23 -2.30
CA SER A 118 12.41 -12.74 -3.42
C SER A 118 10.99 -12.41 -2.95
N HIS A 119 10.27 -11.60 -3.74
CA HIS A 119 8.87 -11.28 -3.44
C HIS A 119 8.00 -12.53 -3.26
N ASN A 120 8.17 -13.54 -4.12
CA ASN A 120 7.40 -14.78 -4.05
C ASN A 120 7.77 -15.60 -2.82
N GLU A 121 9.07 -15.78 -2.52
CA GLU A 121 9.50 -16.48 -1.31
C GLU A 121 8.93 -15.85 -0.04
N TYR A 122 8.98 -14.52 0.05
CA TYR A 122 8.42 -13.81 1.20
C TYR A 122 6.90 -13.97 1.29
N LYS A 123 6.19 -13.87 0.14
CA LYS A 123 4.74 -14.08 0.06
C LYS A 123 4.36 -15.49 0.52
N ASP A 124 5.02 -16.52 -0.02
CA ASP A 124 4.73 -17.91 0.30
C ASP A 124 4.99 -18.22 1.78
N LEU A 125 6.16 -17.84 2.31
CA LEU A 125 6.48 -18.00 3.73
C LEU A 125 5.49 -17.27 4.66
N SER A 126 5.06 -16.08 4.26
CA SER A 126 4.08 -15.31 5.03
C SER A 126 2.70 -15.98 5.05
N LEU A 127 2.24 -16.50 3.91
CA LEU A 127 0.96 -17.22 3.81
C LEU A 127 0.99 -18.53 4.58
N ASP A 128 2.09 -19.28 4.51
CA ASP A 128 2.26 -20.50 5.29
C ASP A 128 2.31 -20.22 6.79
N PHE A 129 2.96 -19.12 7.18
CA PHE A 129 2.95 -18.68 8.58
C PHE A 129 1.52 -18.36 9.08
N ILE A 130 0.71 -17.66 8.28
CA ILE A 130 -0.68 -17.36 8.61
C ILE A 130 -1.48 -18.67 8.79
N ARG A 131 -1.38 -19.60 7.85
CA ARG A 131 -2.07 -20.89 7.89
C ARG A 131 -1.64 -21.74 9.07
N ASN A 132 -0.34 -21.77 9.39
CA ASN A 132 0.20 -22.53 10.55
C ASN A 132 -0.29 -21.96 11.90
N ASN A 133 -0.75 -20.73 11.93
CA ASN A 133 -1.43 -20.12 13.09
C ASN A 133 -2.97 -20.23 13.03
N ASN A 134 -3.49 -21.16 12.21
CA ASN A 134 -4.92 -21.46 12.05
C ASN A 134 -5.77 -20.23 11.62
N ALA A 135 -5.16 -19.27 10.92
CA ALA A 135 -5.89 -18.14 10.38
C ALA A 135 -6.28 -18.38 8.91
N ASP A 136 -7.47 -17.93 8.55
CA ASP A 136 -7.98 -18.02 7.19
C ASP A 136 -7.53 -16.83 6.36
N VAL A 137 -6.73 -17.11 5.33
CA VAL A 137 -6.17 -16.08 4.43
C VAL A 137 -7.28 -15.33 3.69
N ASP A 138 -8.32 -16.03 3.22
CA ASP A 138 -9.42 -15.41 2.47
C ASP A 138 -10.21 -14.43 3.35
N SER A 139 -10.41 -14.77 4.61
CA SER A 139 -11.02 -13.85 5.59
C SER A 139 -10.15 -12.62 5.82
N LEU A 140 -8.83 -12.80 5.96
CA LEU A 140 -7.91 -11.68 6.13
C LEU A 140 -7.88 -10.75 4.91
N ILE A 141 -7.96 -11.29 3.69
CA ILE A 141 -8.07 -10.48 2.47
C ILE A 141 -9.34 -9.63 2.51
N LYS A 142 -10.49 -10.25 2.83
CA LYS A 142 -11.79 -9.55 2.96
C LYS A 142 -11.82 -8.53 4.10
N GLU A 143 -11.01 -8.72 5.12
CA GLU A 143 -10.86 -7.74 6.21
C GLU A 143 -9.90 -6.60 5.85
N THR A 144 -8.98 -6.84 4.92
CA THR A 144 -7.94 -5.87 4.53
C THR A 144 -8.44 -4.90 3.47
N TYR A 145 -9.04 -5.40 2.40
CA TYR A 145 -9.34 -4.61 1.22
C TYR A 145 -10.84 -4.33 1.04
N MET A 146 -11.12 -3.21 0.38
CA MET A 146 -12.46 -2.90 -0.11
C MET A 146 -12.87 -3.92 -1.18
N ASN A 147 -14.15 -4.27 -1.19
CA ASN A 147 -14.78 -4.95 -2.31
C ASN A 147 -15.41 -3.94 -3.29
N GLU A 148 -15.92 -4.41 -4.42
CA GLU A 148 -16.57 -3.58 -5.44
C GLU A 148 -17.73 -2.75 -4.88
N GLU A 149 -18.54 -3.32 -3.98
CA GLU A 149 -19.66 -2.62 -3.34
C GLU A 149 -19.18 -1.42 -2.51
N SER A 150 -18.08 -1.59 -1.76
CA SER A 150 -17.46 -0.51 -0.98
C SER A 150 -16.98 0.63 -1.88
N ILE A 151 -16.33 0.30 -3.00
CA ILE A 151 -15.83 1.27 -3.99
C ILE A 151 -17.00 2.02 -4.62
N LEU A 152 -18.03 1.30 -5.07
CA LEU A 152 -19.24 1.90 -5.64
C LEU A 152 -19.97 2.79 -4.63
N ASN A 153 -20.01 2.40 -3.35
CA ASN A 153 -20.60 3.19 -2.29
C ASN A 153 -19.85 4.51 -2.06
N LEU A 154 -18.51 4.50 -2.06
CA LEU A 154 -17.70 5.72 -2.01
C LEU A 154 -18.02 6.65 -3.16
N HIS A 155 -18.04 6.13 -4.39
CA HIS A 155 -18.34 6.90 -5.59
C HIS A 155 -19.74 7.53 -5.51
N LYS A 156 -20.79 6.75 -5.18
CA LYS A 156 -22.17 7.25 -5.03
C LYS A 156 -22.34 8.31 -3.96
N LYS A 157 -21.44 8.35 -2.96
CA LYS A 157 -21.41 9.39 -1.91
C LYS A 157 -20.60 10.63 -2.31
N GLY A 158 -20.12 10.70 -3.55
CA GLY A 158 -19.41 11.86 -4.10
C GLY A 158 -17.92 11.89 -3.79
N HIS A 159 -17.34 10.81 -3.25
CA HIS A 159 -15.90 10.69 -3.18
C HIS A 159 -15.32 10.38 -4.57
N HIS A 160 -14.11 10.85 -4.83
CA HIS A 160 -13.40 10.55 -6.07
C HIS A 160 -12.68 9.22 -5.97
N ILE A 161 -12.79 8.41 -7.02
CA ILE A 161 -12.05 7.16 -7.16
C ILE A 161 -10.93 7.37 -8.15
N GLY A 162 -9.69 7.14 -7.72
CA GLY A 162 -8.48 7.33 -8.52
C GLY A 162 -7.66 6.05 -8.65
N LEU A 163 -6.70 6.06 -9.56
CA LEU A 163 -5.81 4.95 -9.85
C LEU A 163 -4.69 4.81 -8.80
N HIS A 164 -4.30 3.56 -8.53
CA HIS A 164 -3.10 3.24 -7.74
C HIS A 164 -2.33 2.05 -8.33
N SER A 165 -2.26 1.97 -9.68
CA SER A 165 -1.89 0.82 -10.50
C SER A 165 -2.76 -0.42 -10.25
N HIS A 166 -2.61 -1.47 -11.06
CA HIS A 166 -3.37 -2.70 -10.84
C HIS A 166 -2.81 -3.50 -9.66
N SER A 167 -1.52 -3.82 -9.70
CA SER A 167 -0.87 -4.69 -8.72
C SER A 167 -0.21 -3.95 -7.53
N HIS A 168 -0.41 -2.63 -7.40
CA HIS A 168 0.37 -1.79 -6.49
C HIS A 168 1.87 -1.87 -6.81
N ALA A 169 2.23 -1.71 -8.10
CA ALA A 169 3.60 -1.86 -8.57
C ALA A 169 4.56 -0.84 -7.92
N SER A 170 5.18 -1.20 -6.81
CA SER A 170 6.12 -0.35 -6.06
C SER A 170 7.39 0.00 -6.87
N ASN A 171 7.65 -0.76 -7.93
CA ASN A 171 8.74 -0.55 -8.88
C ASN A 171 8.26 -0.06 -10.26
N LEU A 172 7.10 0.58 -10.36
CA LEU A 172 6.44 0.98 -11.62
C LEU A 172 7.40 1.64 -12.62
N LYS A 173 8.28 2.55 -12.16
CA LYS A 173 9.28 3.23 -13.01
C LYS A 173 10.29 2.31 -13.67
N SER A 174 10.50 1.10 -13.14
CA SER A 174 11.48 0.11 -13.63
C SER A 174 10.85 -0.91 -14.58
N LEU A 175 9.53 -0.92 -14.68
CA LEU A 175 8.81 -1.75 -15.64
C LEU A 175 9.00 -1.21 -17.06
N SER A 176 8.92 -2.09 -18.05
CA SER A 176 8.87 -1.68 -19.47
C SER A 176 7.66 -0.78 -19.75
N GLU A 177 7.68 -0.05 -20.85
CA GLU A 177 6.55 0.80 -21.25
C GLU A 177 5.25 0.02 -21.39
N ASP A 178 5.31 -1.22 -21.91
CA ASP A 178 4.13 -2.04 -22.12
C ASP A 178 3.58 -2.61 -20.80
N GLU A 179 4.45 -3.02 -19.86
CA GLU A 179 4.03 -3.41 -18.52
C GLU A 179 3.40 -2.24 -17.74
N GLN A 180 3.97 -1.03 -17.83
CA GLN A 180 3.36 0.16 -17.23
C GLN A 180 1.98 0.46 -17.85
N LYS A 181 1.83 0.32 -19.18
CA LYS A 181 0.53 0.48 -19.85
C LYS A 181 -0.48 -0.54 -19.37
N GLU A 182 -0.08 -1.79 -19.20
CA GLU A 182 -0.94 -2.87 -18.73
C GLU A 182 -1.40 -2.61 -17.30
N GLU A 183 -0.49 -2.26 -16.39
CA GLU A 183 -0.80 -1.91 -14.99
C GLU A 183 -1.83 -0.77 -14.89
N ILE A 184 -1.64 0.28 -15.67
CA ILE A 184 -2.53 1.44 -15.67
C ILE A 184 -3.87 1.10 -16.34
N GLN A 185 -3.86 0.38 -17.48
CA GLN A 185 -5.07 0.07 -18.22
C GLN A 185 -5.99 -0.89 -17.44
N LYS A 186 -5.43 -1.97 -16.87
CA LYS A 186 -6.21 -2.89 -16.01
C LYS A 186 -6.88 -2.16 -14.85
N ASN A 187 -6.15 -1.25 -14.21
CA ASN A 187 -6.70 -0.47 -13.10
C ASN A 187 -7.85 0.43 -13.57
N ILE A 188 -7.71 1.10 -14.74
CA ILE A 188 -8.78 1.91 -15.35
C ILE A 188 -10.00 1.03 -15.63
N ASP A 189 -9.83 -0.09 -16.31
CA ASP A 189 -10.94 -0.92 -16.80
C ASP A 189 -11.77 -1.48 -15.65
N ILE A 190 -11.10 -1.96 -14.59
CA ILE A 190 -11.79 -2.49 -13.40
C ILE A 190 -12.52 -1.37 -12.65
N LEU A 191 -11.90 -0.22 -12.39
CA LEU A 191 -12.57 0.87 -11.71
C LEU A 191 -13.72 1.45 -12.53
N TYR A 192 -13.56 1.54 -13.85
CA TYR A 192 -14.63 1.93 -14.75
C TYR A 192 -15.81 0.94 -14.74
N SER A 193 -15.55 -0.36 -14.71
CA SER A 193 -16.62 -1.37 -14.65
C SER A 193 -17.45 -1.29 -13.35
N ILE A 194 -16.84 -0.78 -12.25
CA ILE A 194 -17.51 -0.62 -10.96
C ILE A 194 -18.28 0.69 -10.87
N THR A 195 -17.68 1.80 -11.35
CA THR A 195 -18.20 3.16 -11.11
C THR A 195 -18.91 3.74 -12.32
N GLU A 196 -18.74 3.15 -13.49
CA GLU A 196 -19.18 3.68 -14.80
C GLU A 196 -18.59 5.06 -15.15
N GLU A 197 -17.60 5.52 -14.34
CA GLU A 197 -16.88 6.77 -14.53
C GLU A 197 -15.38 6.51 -14.71
N LYS A 198 -14.77 7.13 -15.73
CA LYS A 198 -13.33 7.00 -15.95
C LYS A 198 -12.55 7.76 -14.89
N PRO A 199 -11.61 7.12 -14.18
CA PRO A 199 -10.71 7.81 -13.29
C PRO A 199 -9.91 8.90 -14.03
N ILE A 200 -9.78 10.06 -13.41
CA ILE A 200 -9.00 11.19 -13.94
C ILE A 200 -7.79 11.53 -13.08
N THR A 201 -7.56 10.77 -12.02
CA THR A 201 -6.47 10.99 -11.07
C THR A 201 -5.72 9.68 -10.79
N MET A 202 -4.46 9.80 -10.41
CA MET A 202 -3.61 8.69 -9.97
C MET A 202 -2.75 9.10 -8.76
N SER A 203 -2.50 8.19 -7.83
CA SER A 203 -1.40 8.25 -6.88
C SER A 203 -0.35 7.21 -7.28
N TYR A 204 0.92 7.61 -7.31
CA TYR A 204 2.02 6.70 -7.67
C TYR A 204 2.33 5.74 -6.52
N PRO A 205 2.21 4.40 -6.71
CA PRO A 205 2.62 3.44 -5.69
C PRO A 205 4.08 3.66 -5.31
N SER A 206 4.36 3.75 -4.01
CA SER A 206 5.72 3.97 -3.47
C SER A 206 6.49 5.13 -4.12
N ASN A 207 5.78 6.15 -4.62
CA ASN A 207 6.36 7.28 -5.37
C ASN A 207 7.17 6.85 -6.61
N SER A 208 6.83 5.70 -7.20
CA SER A 208 7.54 5.08 -8.33
C SER A 208 6.89 5.48 -9.65
N TYR A 209 7.53 6.41 -10.38
CA TYR A 209 7.12 6.87 -11.71
C TYR A 209 8.30 7.45 -12.48
N ASN A 210 8.15 7.62 -13.78
CA ASN A 210 9.11 8.26 -14.67
C ASN A 210 8.37 9.01 -15.80
N GLU A 211 9.10 9.61 -16.73
CA GLU A 211 8.51 10.34 -17.88
C GLU A 211 7.62 9.44 -18.75
N THR A 212 7.95 8.16 -18.89
CA THR A 212 7.12 7.18 -19.60
C THR A 212 5.77 7.00 -18.89
N THR A 213 5.78 6.86 -17.57
CA THR A 213 4.57 6.78 -16.77
C THR A 213 3.67 8.00 -17.00
N ILE A 214 4.25 9.21 -16.91
CA ILE A 214 3.52 10.46 -17.12
C ILE A 214 2.93 10.52 -18.55
N LYS A 215 3.68 10.11 -19.57
CA LYS A 215 3.21 10.07 -20.95
C LYS A 215 2.03 9.11 -21.11
N ILE A 216 2.09 7.93 -20.49
CA ILE A 216 1.00 6.96 -20.52
C ILE A 216 -0.25 7.55 -19.86
N LEU A 217 -0.12 8.17 -18.69
CA LEU A 217 -1.25 8.78 -17.98
C LEU A 217 -1.92 9.87 -18.82
N LYS A 218 -1.15 10.74 -19.45
CA LYS A 218 -1.67 11.78 -20.38
C LYS A 218 -2.48 11.14 -21.53
N ASN A 219 -1.93 10.10 -22.16
CA ASN A 219 -2.57 9.40 -23.26
C ASN A 219 -3.86 8.67 -22.83
N LYS A 220 -3.98 8.26 -21.58
CA LYS A 220 -5.17 7.62 -21.01
C LYS A 220 -6.21 8.63 -20.48
N GLY A 221 -5.94 9.94 -20.55
CA GLY A 221 -6.85 11.00 -20.12
C GLY A 221 -6.84 11.31 -18.64
N ILE A 222 -5.83 10.82 -17.91
CA ILE A 222 -5.59 11.24 -16.53
C ILE A 222 -5.19 12.72 -16.53
N LYS A 223 -5.72 13.49 -15.59
CA LYS A 223 -5.52 14.94 -15.49
C LYS A 223 -4.56 15.34 -14.38
N PHE A 224 -4.56 14.57 -13.30
CA PHE A 224 -3.74 14.85 -12.11
C PHE A 224 -3.11 13.59 -11.58
N ALA A 225 -1.85 13.69 -11.12
CA ALA A 225 -1.21 12.59 -10.41
C ALA A 225 -0.45 13.10 -9.18
N PHE A 226 -0.43 12.28 -8.15
CA PHE A 226 0.01 12.65 -6.80
C PHE A 226 1.25 11.84 -6.41
N ARG A 227 2.20 12.56 -5.84
CA ARG A 227 3.40 12.02 -5.21
C ARG A 227 3.13 11.64 -3.75
N ALA A 228 4.05 10.90 -3.14
CA ALA A 228 4.00 10.59 -1.71
C ALA A 228 4.84 11.54 -0.85
N ASP A 229 5.49 12.55 -1.44
CA ASP A 229 6.31 13.55 -0.76
C ASP A 229 5.74 14.96 -0.93
N ASN A 230 6.31 15.91 -0.19
CA ASN A 230 5.89 17.31 -0.16
C ASN A 230 6.76 18.24 -1.03
N LEU A 231 7.59 17.68 -1.92
CA LEU A 231 8.38 18.50 -2.84
C LEU A 231 7.47 19.20 -3.83
N ILE A 232 7.61 20.53 -3.92
CA ILE A 232 6.77 21.34 -4.78
C ILE A 232 7.28 21.25 -6.21
N GLU A 233 6.43 20.75 -7.09
CA GLU A 233 6.63 20.73 -8.53
C GLU A 233 5.45 21.45 -9.20
N HIS A 234 5.70 22.12 -10.34
CA HIS A 234 4.68 22.84 -11.07
C HIS A 234 3.99 22.01 -12.16
N SER A 235 3.92 20.70 -11.95
CA SER A 235 3.31 19.75 -12.88
C SER A 235 2.01 19.18 -12.30
N PRO A 236 0.91 19.15 -13.06
CA PRO A 236 -0.31 18.50 -12.61
C PRO A 236 -0.16 16.95 -12.44
N PHE A 237 0.95 16.40 -12.91
CA PHE A 237 1.30 14.98 -12.77
C PHE A 237 2.28 14.70 -11.63
N GLU A 238 2.59 15.71 -10.82
CA GLU A 238 3.58 15.61 -9.73
C GLU A 238 3.11 16.42 -8.51
N LEU A 239 1.82 16.35 -8.22
CA LEU A 239 1.22 17.09 -7.12
C LEU A 239 1.74 16.55 -5.78
N PRO A 240 2.26 17.44 -4.91
CA PRO A 240 2.81 17.04 -3.62
C PRO A 240 1.70 16.67 -2.64
N ARG A 241 2.06 15.83 -1.66
CA ARG A 241 1.18 15.49 -0.53
C ARG A 241 1.95 15.59 0.79
N ILE A 242 1.22 15.86 1.86
CA ILE A 242 1.73 15.81 3.23
C ILE A 242 1.17 14.57 3.89
N ASP A 243 2.05 13.70 4.39
CA ASP A 243 1.64 12.55 5.19
C ASP A 243 0.95 13.05 6.48
N ALA A 244 -0.22 12.49 6.78
CA ALA A 244 -0.99 12.87 7.97
C ALA A 244 -0.19 12.69 9.27
N ARG A 245 0.76 11.75 9.33
CA ARG A 245 1.66 11.56 10.46
C ARG A 245 2.49 12.82 10.74
N MET A 246 2.99 13.48 9.68
CA MET A 246 3.76 14.73 9.85
C MET A 246 2.93 15.86 10.48
N LEU A 247 1.62 15.84 10.30
CA LEU A 247 0.72 16.81 10.93
C LEU A 247 0.50 16.50 12.42
N LEU A 248 0.51 15.22 12.81
CA LEU A 248 0.36 14.80 14.20
C LEU A 248 1.62 15.10 15.02
N ASP A 249 2.81 14.92 14.44
CA ASP A 249 4.08 15.19 15.09
C ASP A 249 4.32 16.71 15.33
N GLY A 250 3.63 17.58 14.61
CA GLY A 250 3.68 19.04 14.76
C GLY A 250 2.63 19.65 15.71
N ILE A 251 1.75 18.81 16.29
CA ILE A 251 0.69 19.24 17.21
C ILE A 251 1.06 18.99 18.69
N ASN A 252 2.21 18.37 18.96
CA ASN A 252 2.72 18.11 20.30
C ASN A 252 3.65 19.23 20.82
#